data_769360889a80f0a7125f88f89ef363e6
#
_entry.id   769360889a80f0a7125f88f89ef363e6
#
_cell.length_a   1.000
_cell.length_b   1.000
_cell.length_c   1.000
_cell.angle_alpha   90.00
_cell.angle_beta   90.00
_cell.angle_gamma   90.00
#
_symmetry.space_group_name_H-M   'P 1'
#
loop_
_entity.id
_entity.type
_entity.pdbx_description
1 polymer ?
#
loop_
_entity_poly.entity_id
_entity_poly.type
_entity_poly.pdbx_seq_one_letter_code
_entity_poly.pdbx_strand_id
1 'polypeptide(L)'
;MKSRLACIVAVAMLTICSPAWSQIEKGNLDGHFNEGAEDCKTNPQPPLEVHPFDGKTFVLRENLCATFEAPFMYLLIGSSKALLIDTGDVADAKLMPLADTVMRLLPPQMPLLVVHTHRHLDHRAGDVQFEHLPNVQVVGFDLDSVRRYYGFTDWPNGVAQLDLGGRTVDVIPTPGHNATHISFYDRNTGLFFSGDFLMPGRLLIDDTAADLASANRVAAFVKDRPITYVLGGHIELNSAGKTFPWESHYHPQEHVLELSKDDLLALPEAVGRFNGFYTGSGNFVLMNQIRVLIAVGTVAVIILLAIAIGLIRFVRGRRRARVGNVSAM
;
A
#
# COMPACT_ATOMS: atom_id res chain seq x y z
N MET A 1 -12.80 8.47 82.17
CA MET A 1 -12.22 9.09 80.94
C MET A 1 -11.96 8.00 79.89
N LYS A 2 -12.82 7.89 78.88
CA LYS A 2 -12.67 6.93 77.77
C LYS A 2 -12.36 7.75 76.50
N SER A 3 -11.11 7.67 76.00
CA SER A 3 -10.70 8.28 74.74
C SER A 3 -11.12 7.39 73.57
N ARG A 4 -11.91 7.93 72.66
CA ARG A 4 -12.28 7.31 71.41
C ARG A 4 -11.26 7.71 70.34
N LEU A 5 -10.51 6.74 69.83
CA LEU A 5 -9.62 6.89 68.68
C LEU A 5 -10.47 6.78 67.39
N ALA A 6 -10.55 7.87 66.63
CA ALA A 6 -11.22 7.87 65.35
C ALA A 6 -10.18 7.51 64.25
N CYS A 7 -10.33 6.34 63.60
CA CYS A 7 -9.58 5.99 62.41
C CYS A 7 -10.16 6.72 61.20
N ILE A 8 -9.38 7.63 60.60
CA ILE A 8 -9.68 8.26 59.31
C ILE A 8 -9.14 7.33 58.22
N VAL A 9 -10.03 6.70 57.49
CA VAL A 9 -9.68 5.94 56.28
C VAL A 9 -9.64 6.91 55.11
N ALA A 10 -8.44 7.23 54.63
CA ALA A 10 -8.24 8.01 53.41
C ALA A 10 -8.44 7.07 52.19
N VAL A 11 -9.56 7.24 51.47
CA VAL A 11 -9.79 6.58 50.17
C VAL A 11 -9.04 7.37 49.11
N ALA A 12 -7.91 6.84 48.63
CA ALA A 12 -7.21 7.39 47.49
C ALA A 12 -8.02 7.03 46.21
N MET A 13 -8.70 8.02 45.64
CA MET A 13 -9.27 7.89 44.29
C MET A 13 -8.11 7.88 43.26
N LEU A 14 -7.79 6.71 42.75
CA LEU A 14 -6.98 6.56 41.54
C LEU A 14 -7.81 7.07 40.33
N THR A 15 -7.56 8.30 39.92
CA THR A 15 -8.04 8.80 38.63
C THR A 15 -7.32 8.04 37.54
N ILE A 16 -7.98 7.06 36.92
CA ILE A 16 -7.55 6.43 35.70
C ILE A 16 -7.64 7.51 34.60
N CYS A 17 -6.51 8.12 34.26
CA CYS A 17 -6.39 9.02 33.11
C CYS A 17 -6.45 8.16 31.86
N SER A 18 -7.66 7.90 31.35
CA SER A 18 -7.83 7.35 30.02
C SER A 18 -7.22 8.35 29.04
N PRO A 19 -6.39 7.93 28.05
CA PRO A 19 -5.93 8.83 27.03
C PRO A 19 -7.17 9.40 26.31
N ALA A 20 -7.37 10.69 26.46
CA ALA A 20 -8.40 11.39 25.71
C ALA A 20 -7.96 11.40 24.25
N TRP A 21 -8.48 10.48 23.44
CA TRP A 21 -8.40 10.60 21.99
C TRP A 21 -9.12 11.89 21.63
N SER A 22 -8.44 12.79 20.92
CA SER A 22 -9.11 13.95 20.35
C SER A 22 -10.26 13.46 19.47
N GLN A 23 -11.37 14.20 19.46
CA GLN A 23 -12.50 13.86 18.62
C GLN A 23 -12.01 13.80 17.16
N ILE A 24 -12.23 12.65 16.48
CA ILE A 24 -11.82 12.47 15.09
C ILE A 24 -12.54 13.49 14.19
N GLU A 25 -11.77 14.19 13.36
CA GLU A 25 -12.31 15.07 12.32
C GLU A 25 -13.02 14.20 11.27
N LYS A 26 -14.27 14.55 11.00
CA LYS A 26 -15.10 13.81 10.04
C LYS A 26 -14.78 14.28 8.63
N GLY A 27 -14.56 13.35 7.75
CA GLY A 27 -14.45 13.55 6.31
C GLY A 27 -15.15 12.41 5.57
N ASN A 28 -15.18 12.50 4.26
CA ASN A 28 -15.80 11.50 3.40
C ASN A 28 -15.04 11.43 2.06
N LEU A 29 -14.83 10.23 1.54
CA LEU A 29 -14.33 10.00 0.19
C LEU A 29 -15.51 9.69 -0.73
N ASP A 30 -16.46 10.63 -0.83
CA ASP A 30 -17.57 10.50 -1.76
C ASP A 30 -17.08 10.63 -3.19
N GLY A 31 -17.10 9.54 -3.92
CA GLY A 31 -16.79 9.51 -5.33
C GLY A 31 -16.03 8.27 -5.75
N HIS A 32 -16.30 7.84 -6.97
CA HIS A 32 -15.51 6.82 -7.64
C HIS A 32 -14.33 7.50 -8.33
N PHE A 33 -13.18 6.89 -8.23
CA PHE A 33 -12.02 7.27 -9.02
C PHE A 33 -12.23 6.84 -10.48
N ASN A 34 -11.51 7.49 -11.39
CA ASN A 34 -11.60 7.17 -12.81
C ASN A 34 -11.11 5.75 -13.08
N GLU A 35 -11.95 4.94 -13.69
CA GLU A 35 -11.70 3.54 -13.98
C GLU A 35 -10.79 3.32 -15.23
N GLY A 36 -10.18 4.39 -15.78
CA GLY A 36 -9.42 4.31 -17.02
C GLY A 36 -10.31 4.19 -18.26
N ALA A 37 -9.81 3.61 -19.33
CA ALA A 37 -10.55 3.39 -20.56
C ALA A 37 -10.00 2.20 -21.34
N GLU A 38 -10.86 1.47 -22.09
CA GLU A 38 -10.43 0.42 -23.02
C GLU A 38 -9.51 0.98 -24.11
N ASP A 39 -9.75 2.21 -24.57
CA ASP A 39 -8.87 2.93 -25.48
C ASP A 39 -8.60 4.35 -24.93
N CYS A 40 -7.47 4.50 -24.29
CA CYS A 40 -7.02 5.75 -23.70
C CYS A 40 -6.77 6.88 -24.74
N LYS A 41 -6.61 6.56 -26.01
CA LYS A 41 -6.39 7.56 -27.08
C LYS A 41 -7.69 8.21 -27.50
N THR A 42 -8.78 7.44 -27.54
CA THR A 42 -10.10 7.94 -27.95
C THR A 42 -10.91 8.47 -26.78
N ASN A 43 -10.55 8.11 -25.55
CA ASN A 43 -11.18 8.61 -24.32
C ASN A 43 -10.12 9.19 -23.36
N PRO A 44 -9.54 10.36 -23.66
CA PRO A 44 -8.51 10.97 -22.83
C PRO A 44 -9.11 11.40 -21.49
N GLN A 45 -8.39 11.06 -20.42
CA GLN A 45 -8.75 11.39 -19.03
C GLN A 45 -7.75 12.38 -18.43
N PRO A 46 -8.11 13.19 -17.42
CA PRO A 46 -7.14 13.96 -16.65
C PRO A 46 -6.04 13.03 -16.11
N PRO A 47 -4.76 13.40 -16.20
CA PRO A 47 -3.69 12.52 -15.76
C PRO A 47 -3.66 12.28 -14.25
N LEU A 48 -4.20 13.22 -13.47
CA LEU A 48 -4.22 13.20 -12.02
C LEU A 48 -5.61 13.60 -11.50
N GLU A 49 -6.15 12.82 -10.60
CA GLU A 49 -7.36 13.11 -9.85
C GLU A 49 -7.03 13.58 -8.43
N VAL A 50 -7.87 14.46 -7.88
CA VAL A 50 -7.74 14.98 -6.52
C VAL A 50 -9.12 14.95 -5.86
N HIS A 51 -9.24 14.14 -4.82
CA HIS A 51 -10.46 14.00 -4.03
C HIS A 51 -10.21 14.48 -2.60
N PRO A 52 -10.92 15.53 -2.12
CA PRO A 52 -10.80 15.96 -0.74
C PRO A 52 -11.52 14.95 0.17
N PHE A 53 -10.84 14.49 1.22
CA PHE A 53 -11.47 13.81 2.35
C PHE A 53 -12.10 14.82 3.30
N ASP A 54 -11.38 15.92 3.53
CA ASP A 54 -11.82 17.12 4.25
C ASP A 54 -11.08 18.35 3.70
N GLY A 55 -11.16 19.51 4.38
CA GLY A 55 -10.49 20.74 3.95
C GLY A 55 -8.94 20.71 4.07
N LYS A 56 -8.36 19.64 4.64
CA LYS A 56 -6.91 19.55 4.95
C LYS A 56 -6.31 18.19 4.58
N THR A 57 -7.11 17.29 4.03
CA THR A 57 -6.69 15.94 3.66
C THR A 57 -7.19 15.64 2.25
N PHE A 58 -6.26 15.30 1.35
CA PHE A 58 -6.57 15.04 -0.05
C PHE A 58 -6.01 13.68 -0.46
N VAL A 59 -6.79 12.94 -1.22
CA VAL A 59 -6.40 11.72 -1.90
C VAL A 59 -6.14 12.07 -3.35
N LEU A 60 -4.96 11.76 -3.84
CA LEU A 60 -4.57 11.96 -5.23
C LEU A 60 -4.39 10.60 -5.89
N ARG A 61 -4.73 10.48 -7.16
CA ARG A 61 -4.53 9.26 -7.93
C ARG A 61 -4.04 9.59 -9.33
N GLU A 62 -2.99 8.91 -9.77
CA GLU A 62 -2.58 8.91 -11.17
C GLU A 62 -3.61 8.12 -12.01
N ASN A 63 -3.87 8.56 -13.23
CA ASN A 63 -4.87 7.94 -14.08
C ASN A 63 -4.34 6.64 -14.70
N LEU A 64 -5.18 5.61 -14.78
CA LEU A 64 -4.87 4.32 -15.41
C LEU A 64 -4.39 4.45 -16.87
N CYS A 65 -4.84 5.49 -17.59
CA CYS A 65 -4.37 5.76 -18.95
C CYS A 65 -2.98 6.44 -19.00
N ALA A 66 -2.50 6.97 -17.89
CA ALA A 66 -1.14 7.51 -17.80
C ALA A 66 -0.14 6.43 -17.36
N THR A 67 -0.53 5.61 -16.39
CA THR A 67 0.20 4.45 -15.89
C THR A 67 -0.77 3.38 -15.44
N PHE A 68 -0.52 2.11 -15.74
CA PHE A 68 -1.37 1.01 -15.27
C PHE A 68 -1.26 0.77 -13.75
N GLU A 69 -0.19 1.26 -13.10
CA GLU A 69 -0.04 1.20 -11.65
C GLU A 69 -1.05 2.13 -10.96
N ALA A 70 -1.36 3.29 -11.55
CA ALA A 70 -2.32 4.27 -11.04
C ALA A 70 -2.27 4.44 -9.51
N PRO A 71 -1.08 4.73 -8.93
CA PRO A 71 -0.89 4.76 -7.49
C PRO A 71 -1.64 5.90 -6.84
N PHE A 72 -1.98 5.69 -5.57
CA PHE A 72 -2.55 6.70 -4.69
C PHE A 72 -1.47 7.43 -3.90
N MET A 73 -1.65 8.73 -3.76
CA MET A 73 -0.81 9.63 -2.96
C MET A 73 -1.70 10.40 -1.99
N TYR A 74 -1.15 10.80 -0.85
CA TYR A 74 -1.95 11.43 0.20
C TYR A 74 -1.32 12.71 0.70
N LEU A 75 -2.08 13.81 0.63
CA LEU A 75 -1.64 15.11 1.12
C LEU A 75 -2.37 15.45 2.43
N LEU A 76 -1.60 15.67 3.50
CA LEU A 76 -2.07 16.03 4.83
C LEU A 76 -1.56 17.40 5.21
N ILE A 77 -2.45 18.33 5.53
CA ILE A 77 -2.09 19.71 5.87
C ILE A 77 -2.28 19.92 7.38
N GLY A 78 -1.19 20.25 8.06
CA GLY A 78 -1.20 20.73 9.44
C GLY A 78 -1.19 22.26 9.52
N SER A 79 -0.96 22.84 10.71
CA SER A 79 -0.86 24.30 10.85
C SER A 79 0.52 24.86 10.57
N SER A 80 1.58 24.04 10.66
CA SER A 80 2.97 24.47 10.47
C SER A 80 3.67 23.87 9.25
N LYS A 81 3.23 22.73 8.76
CA LYS A 81 3.74 22.06 7.56
C LYS A 81 2.71 21.09 7.00
N ALA A 82 2.89 20.71 5.74
CA ALA A 82 2.15 19.64 5.10
C ALA A 82 3.02 18.39 4.94
N LEU A 83 2.37 17.23 4.76
CA LEU A 83 2.97 15.95 4.47
C LEU A 83 2.37 15.41 3.18
N LEU A 84 3.21 15.06 2.21
CA LEU A 84 2.83 14.27 1.03
C LEU A 84 3.39 12.86 1.21
N ILE A 85 2.53 11.87 1.19
CA ILE A 85 2.87 10.45 1.24
C ILE A 85 2.81 9.93 -0.19
N ASP A 86 3.95 9.47 -0.70
CA ASP A 86 4.23 9.01 -2.06
C ASP A 86 4.13 10.11 -3.14
N THR A 87 4.77 9.87 -4.29
CA THR A 87 4.83 10.81 -5.42
C THR A 87 4.51 10.14 -6.78
N GLY A 88 3.96 8.94 -6.76
CA GLY A 88 3.46 8.28 -7.95
C GLY A 88 4.55 7.66 -8.85
N ASP A 89 4.12 7.19 -10.01
CA ASP A 89 4.90 6.42 -11.00
C ASP A 89 5.43 7.29 -12.16
N VAL A 90 4.88 8.50 -12.35
CA VAL A 90 5.22 9.33 -13.50
C VAL A 90 6.10 10.52 -13.13
N ALA A 91 7.36 10.48 -13.56
CA ALA A 91 8.36 11.51 -13.26
C ALA A 91 8.15 12.82 -14.04
N ASP A 92 7.67 12.74 -15.30
CA ASP A 92 7.55 13.89 -16.20
C ASP A 92 6.36 14.78 -15.81
N ALA A 93 6.65 15.98 -15.29
CA ALA A 93 5.63 16.96 -14.90
C ALA A 93 4.73 17.42 -16.06
N LYS A 94 5.10 17.23 -17.32
CA LYS A 94 4.24 17.54 -18.47
C LYS A 94 3.16 16.49 -18.66
N LEU A 95 3.45 15.25 -18.30
CA LEU A 95 2.51 14.12 -18.38
C LEU A 95 1.70 14.03 -17.08
N MET A 96 2.34 14.30 -15.94
CA MET A 96 1.75 14.20 -14.61
C MET A 96 2.16 15.42 -13.76
N PRO A 97 1.36 16.50 -13.73
CA PRO A 97 1.73 17.73 -13.03
C PRO A 97 1.49 17.64 -11.52
N LEU A 98 2.14 16.67 -10.85
CA LEU A 98 1.92 16.38 -9.44
C LEU A 98 2.35 17.54 -8.54
N ALA A 99 3.58 18.01 -8.68
CA ALA A 99 4.09 19.08 -7.82
C ALA A 99 3.28 20.37 -7.95
N ASP A 100 2.95 20.79 -9.18
CA ASP A 100 2.10 21.97 -9.42
C ASP A 100 0.72 21.80 -8.78
N THR A 101 0.16 20.59 -8.82
CA THR A 101 -1.14 20.31 -8.21
C THR A 101 -1.08 20.36 -6.70
N VAL A 102 -0.10 19.69 -6.10
CA VAL A 102 0.11 19.70 -4.63
C VAL A 102 0.36 21.12 -4.13
N MET A 103 1.26 21.87 -4.79
CA MET A 103 1.59 23.23 -4.34
C MET A 103 0.40 24.20 -4.44
N ARG A 104 -0.54 24.00 -5.37
CA ARG A 104 -1.79 24.81 -5.43
C ARG A 104 -2.77 24.51 -4.29
N LEU A 105 -2.72 23.31 -3.71
CA LEU A 105 -3.57 22.93 -2.57
C LEU A 105 -3.03 23.48 -1.24
N LEU A 106 -1.74 23.85 -1.18
CA LEU A 106 -1.11 24.33 0.03
C LEU A 106 -1.33 25.83 0.25
N PRO A 107 -1.45 26.27 1.50
CA PRO A 107 -1.29 27.67 1.84
C PRO A 107 0.05 28.24 1.34
N PRO A 108 0.11 29.51 0.94
CA PRO A 108 1.34 30.13 0.45
C PRO A 108 2.52 29.93 1.42
N GLN A 109 3.67 29.51 0.90
CA GLN A 109 4.93 29.31 1.63
C GLN A 109 4.88 28.22 2.72
N MET A 110 3.85 27.39 2.77
CA MET A 110 3.78 26.27 3.72
C MET A 110 4.92 25.28 3.43
N PRO A 111 5.72 24.88 4.43
CA PRO A 111 6.70 23.82 4.26
C PRO A 111 6.03 22.49 3.90
N LEU A 112 6.59 21.77 2.94
CA LEU A 112 6.13 20.46 2.52
C LEU A 112 7.20 19.40 2.83
N LEU A 113 6.78 18.34 3.53
CA LEU A 113 7.54 17.13 3.72
C LEU A 113 7.02 16.05 2.77
N VAL A 114 7.87 15.54 1.90
CA VAL A 114 7.58 14.41 1.00
C VAL A 114 8.21 13.16 1.59
N VAL A 115 7.41 12.12 1.76
CA VAL A 115 7.82 10.83 2.34
C VAL A 115 7.26 9.69 1.50
N HIS A 116 7.79 8.48 1.69
CA HIS A 116 7.39 7.31 0.92
C HIS A 116 6.92 6.19 1.82
N THR A 117 5.91 5.45 1.36
CA THR A 117 5.53 4.18 2.00
C THR A 117 6.66 3.18 1.85
N HIS A 118 7.30 3.12 0.68
CA HIS A 118 8.45 2.25 0.42
C HIS A 118 9.23 2.69 -0.83
N ARG A 119 10.28 1.95 -1.19
CA ARG A 119 11.25 2.35 -2.22
C ARG A 119 10.88 2.01 -3.67
N HIS A 120 9.76 1.34 -3.96
CA HIS A 120 9.40 1.03 -5.34
C HIS A 120 9.18 2.29 -6.16
N LEU A 121 9.40 2.21 -7.48
CA LEU A 121 9.46 3.38 -8.33
C LEU A 121 8.10 4.07 -8.48
N ASP A 122 7.04 3.30 -8.55
CA ASP A 122 5.65 3.74 -8.64
C ASP A 122 5.14 4.53 -7.42
N HIS A 123 5.92 4.57 -6.33
CA HIS A 123 5.66 5.39 -5.14
C HIS A 123 6.54 6.63 -5.03
N ARG A 124 7.54 6.79 -5.93
CA ARG A 124 8.55 7.86 -5.80
C ARG A 124 9.08 8.43 -7.11
N ALA A 125 8.57 8.03 -8.27
CA ALA A 125 9.07 8.55 -9.55
C ALA A 125 8.90 10.06 -9.68
N GLY A 126 7.86 10.63 -9.07
CA GLY A 126 7.59 12.06 -9.06
C GLY A 126 8.49 12.90 -8.15
N ASP A 127 9.41 12.32 -7.36
CA ASP A 127 10.34 13.04 -6.45
C ASP A 127 11.08 14.16 -7.18
N VAL A 128 11.51 13.91 -8.40
CA VAL A 128 12.23 14.88 -9.24
C VAL A 128 11.46 16.18 -9.46
N GLN A 129 10.14 16.19 -9.32
CA GLN A 129 9.33 17.38 -9.43
C GLN A 129 9.41 18.26 -8.16
N PHE A 130 9.85 17.69 -7.03
CA PHE A 130 9.89 18.35 -5.72
C PHE A 130 11.29 18.72 -5.26
N GLU A 131 12.35 18.04 -5.74
CA GLU A 131 13.73 18.13 -5.23
C GLU A 131 14.31 19.55 -5.18
N HIS A 132 13.86 20.45 -6.04
CA HIS A 132 14.40 21.83 -6.15
C HIS A 132 13.40 22.91 -5.76
N LEU A 133 12.22 22.52 -5.24
CA LEU A 133 11.24 23.51 -4.82
C LEU A 133 11.59 24.13 -3.46
N PRO A 134 11.37 25.44 -3.28
CA PRO A 134 11.61 26.09 -2.00
C PRO A 134 10.66 25.55 -0.93
N ASN A 135 11.15 25.41 0.31
CA ASN A 135 10.40 24.91 1.45
C ASN A 135 9.91 23.47 1.31
N VAL A 136 10.48 22.67 0.40
CA VAL A 136 10.18 21.25 0.24
C VAL A 136 11.37 20.41 0.71
N GLN A 137 11.10 19.39 1.49
CA GLN A 137 12.05 18.35 1.89
C GLN A 137 11.56 17.01 1.41
N VAL A 138 12.33 16.32 0.56
CA VAL A 138 12.10 14.93 0.16
C VAL A 138 12.96 14.02 1.05
N VAL A 139 12.34 13.07 1.71
CA VAL A 139 13.02 12.09 2.57
C VAL A 139 13.53 10.94 1.72
N GLY A 140 14.77 10.50 1.94
CA GLY A 140 15.35 9.37 1.22
C GLY A 140 14.58 8.06 1.52
N PHE A 141 14.50 7.21 0.52
CA PHE A 141 13.68 5.99 0.50
C PHE A 141 14.46 4.69 0.80
N ASP A 142 15.77 4.74 0.91
CA ASP A 142 16.57 3.59 1.34
C ASP A 142 16.44 3.36 2.86
N LEU A 143 16.70 2.12 3.30
CA LEU A 143 16.48 1.72 4.69
C LEU A 143 17.26 2.59 5.71
N ASP A 144 18.49 2.96 5.38
CA ASP A 144 19.32 3.75 6.29
C ASP A 144 18.81 5.18 6.39
N SER A 145 18.33 5.77 5.28
CA SER A 145 17.68 7.07 5.24
C SER A 145 16.38 7.08 6.02
N VAL A 146 15.51 6.08 5.83
CA VAL A 146 14.25 5.90 6.59
C VAL A 146 14.54 5.79 8.08
N ARG A 147 15.43 4.88 8.48
CA ARG A 147 15.78 4.68 9.89
C ARG A 147 16.34 5.94 10.53
N ARG A 148 17.24 6.63 9.85
CA ARG A 148 17.89 7.87 10.33
C ARG A 148 16.88 8.99 10.48
N TYR A 149 16.02 9.18 9.46
CA TYR A 149 15.06 10.29 9.45
C TYR A 149 14.04 10.16 10.59
N TYR A 150 13.46 8.96 10.76
CA TYR A 150 12.46 8.70 11.78
C TYR A 150 13.03 8.34 13.16
N GLY A 151 14.35 8.16 13.28
CA GLY A 151 15.01 7.79 14.54
C GLY A 151 14.80 6.34 14.95
N PHE A 152 14.53 5.42 14.01
CA PHE A 152 14.39 4.00 14.32
C PHE A 152 15.74 3.37 14.68
N THR A 153 15.95 3.06 15.95
CA THR A 153 17.15 2.39 16.47
C THR A 153 17.03 0.87 16.48
N ASP A 154 15.81 0.34 16.57
CA ASP A 154 15.48 -1.10 16.59
C ASP A 154 14.48 -1.43 15.49
N TRP A 155 14.92 -1.37 14.23
CA TRP A 155 14.11 -1.69 13.07
C TRP A 155 13.77 -3.20 13.02
N PRO A 156 12.51 -3.58 12.75
CA PRO A 156 11.35 -2.77 12.40
C PRO A 156 10.44 -2.43 13.60
N ASN A 157 10.95 -2.43 14.80
CA ASN A 157 10.18 -2.15 16.01
C ASN A 157 10.09 -0.65 16.28
N GLY A 158 9.06 -0.26 17.03
CA GLY A 158 8.83 1.12 17.42
C GLY A 158 7.82 1.84 16.52
N VAL A 159 7.45 3.04 16.96
CA VAL A 159 6.58 3.97 16.24
C VAL A 159 7.20 5.35 16.33
N ALA A 160 7.46 5.98 15.19
CA ALA A 160 7.89 7.36 15.15
C ALA A 160 6.67 8.29 15.00
N GLN A 161 6.88 9.60 15.18
CA GLN A 161 5.82 10.58 15.08
C GLN A 161 6.28 11.78 14.26
N LEU A 162 5.40 12.26 13.38
CA LEU A 162 5.54 13.50 12.66
C LEU A 162 4.51 14.49 13.21
N ASP A 163 4.98 15.61 13.72
CA ASP A 163 4.12 16.74 14.10
C ASP A 163 4.05 17.73 12.93
N LEU A 164 2.83 17.94 12.42
CA LEU A 164 2.55 18.88 11.33
C LEU A 164 2.04 20.24 11.84
N GLY A 165 2.08 20.45 13.15
CA GLY A 165 1.46 21.58 13.83
C GLY A 165 -0.01 21.27 14.17
N GLY A 166 -0.25 20.77 15.39
CA GLY A 166 -1.58 20.37 15.84
C GLY A 166 -2.19 19.17 15.13
N ARG A 167 -1.42 18.51 14.27
CA ARG A 167 -1.77 17.24 13.59
C ARG A 167 -0.58 16.28 13.71
N THR A 168 -0.79 15.15 14.37
CA THR A 168 0.24 14.13 14.58
C THR A 168 -0.01 12.92 13.71
N VAL A 169 1.01 12.51 12.98
CA VAL A 169 1.01 11.29 12.16
C VAL A 169 1.99 10.29 12.77
N ASP A 170 1.49 9.12 13.17
CA ASP A 170 2.34 8.00 13.60
C ASP A 170 2.91 7.28 12.38
N VAL A 171 4.17 6.89 12.45
CA VAL A 171 4.90 6.17 11.40
C VAL A 171 5.27 4.80 11.92
N ILE A 172 4.77 3.75 11.27
CA ILE A 172 4.86 2.37 11.72
C ILE A 172 5.63 1.55 10.68
N PRO A 173 6.77 0.94 11.01
CA PRO A 173 7.45 0.02 10.11
C PRO A 173 6.58 -1.20 9.78
N THR A 174 6.40 -1.47 8.49
CA THR A 174 5.59 -2.58 7.97
C THR A 174 6.32 -3.36 6.87
N PRO A 175 7.59 -3.82 7.10
CA PRO A 175 8.29 -4.62 6.10
C PRO A 175 7.59 -5.97 5.88
N GLY A 176 7.69 -6.45 4.65
CA GLY A 176 7.08 -7.71 4.18
C GLY A 176 6.97 -7.69 2.67
N HIS A 177 6.21 -6.74 2.12
CA HIS A 177 6.21 -6.38 0.70
C HIS A 177 7.56 -5.81 0.26
N ASN A 178 8.11 -4.91 1.05
CA ASN A 178 9.44 -4.33 0.83
C ASN A 178 10.14 -4.10 2.18
N ALA A 179 11.48 -4.21 2.22
CA ALA A 179 12.27 -4.06 3.44
C ALA A 179 12.22 -2.64 4.04
N THR A 180 11.90 -1.62 3.23
CA THR A 180 11.81 -0.21 3.66
C THR A 180 10.39 0.23 3.97
N HIS A 181 9.41 -0.69 3.88
CA HIS A 181 8.00 -0.33 3.95
C HIS A 181 7.61 0.22 5.33
N ILE A 182 6.88 1.34 5.32
CA ILE A 182 6.28 1.99 6.48
C ILE A 182 4.84 2.37 6.15
N SER A 183 3.98 2.31 7.15
CA SER A 183 2.59 2.80 7.10
C SER A 183 2.43 4.02 7.99
N PHE A 184 1.40 4.83 7.72
CA PHE A 184 1.16 6.07 8.45
C PHE A 184 -0.24 6.05 9.07
N TYR A 185 -0.38 6.56 10.29
CA TYR A 185 -1.66 6.73 10.97
C TYR A 185 -1.85 8.18 11.38
N ASP A 186 -2.85 8.84 10.81
CA ASP A 186 -3.22 10.20 11.17
C ASP A 186 -4.17 10.20 12.37
N ARG A 187 -3.71 10.73 13.48
CA ARG A 187 -4.49 10.77 14.72
C ARG A 187 -5.70 11.69 14.65
N ASN A 188 -5.71 12.67 13.74
CA ASN A 188 -6.78 13.65 13.62
C ASN A 188 -7.99 13.08 12.87
N THR A 189 -7.75 12.32 11.81
CA THR A 189 -8.82 11.78 10.96
C THR A 189 -9.09 10.30 11.19
N GLY A 190 -8.19 9.58 11.87
CA GLY A 190 -8.25 8.13 12.00
C GLY A 190 -7.95 7.39 10.69
N LEU A 191 -7.40 8.06 9.69
CA LEU A 191 -6.97 7.42 8.44
C LEU A 191 -5.67 6.66 8.67
N PHE A 192 -5.63 5.44 8.11
CA PHE A 192 -4.44 4.59 8.09
C PHE A 192 -3.98 4.42 6.63
N PHE A 193 -2.83 5.01 6.28
CA PHE A 193 -2.24 4.93 4.96
C PHE A 193 -1.30 3.74 4.93
N SER A 194 -1.73 2.67 4.29
CA SER A 194 -1.07 1.38 4.33
C SER A 194 -0.10 1.12 3.18
N GLY A 195 -0.09 1.97 2.13
CA GLY A 195 0.68 1.64 0.92
C GLY A 195 0.32 0.24 0.43
N ASP A 196 1.33 -0.54 0.06
CA ASP A 196 1.14 -1.91 -0.46
C ASP A 196 1.12 -3.00 0.62
N PHE A 197 1.18 -2.59 1.90
CA PHE A 197 1.00 -3.53 3.00
C PHE A 197 -0.44 -4.03 3.11
N LEU A 198 -1.45 -3.19 2.83
CA LEU A 198 -2.86 -3.58 2.74
C LEU A 198 -3.61 -2.66 1.78
N MET A 199 -4.15 -3.21 0.72
CA MET A 199 -4.90 -2.50 -0.32
C MET A 199 -5.96 -3.42 -0.94
N PRO A 200 -7.00 -2.91 -1.62
CA PRO A 200 -7.94 -3.73 -2.37
C PRO A 200 -7.29 -4.25 -3.67
N GLY A 201 -6.38 -5.21 -3.52
CA GLY A 201 -5.53 -5.67 -4.59
C GLY A 201 -4.70 -6.90 -4.23
N ARG A 202 -3.63 -7.12 -4.99
CA ARG A 202 -2.63 -8.15 -4.74
C ARG A 202 -1.57 -7.63 -3.78
N LEU A 203 -1.59 -8.08 -2.54
CA LEU A 203 -0.52 -7.86 -1.59
C LEU A 203 0.67 -8.74 -2.01
N LEU A 204 1.68 -8.11 -2.62
CA LEU A 204 2.89 -8.81 -3.08
C LEU A 204 3.81 -9.02 -1.88
N ILE A 205 3.89 -10.26 -1.39
CA ILE A 205 4.67 -10.61 -0.19
C ILE A 205 6.03 -11.17 -0.60
N ASP A 206 7.08 -10.39 -0.39
CA ASP A 206 8.47 -10.82 -0.61
C ASP A 206 8.99 -11.65 0.56
N ASP A 207 8.72 -11.19 1.79
CA ASP A 207 9.10 -11.87 3.04
C ASP A 207 7.86 -12.12 3.91
N THR A 208 7.35 -13.34 3.86
CA THR A 208 6.15 -13.75 4.61
C THR A 208 6.32 -13.64 6.12
N ALA A 209 7.54 -13.89 6.65
CA ALA A 209 7.77 -13.83 8.09
C ALA A 209 7.79 -12.36 8.58
N ALA A 210 8.43 -11.48 7.83
CA ALA A 210 8.44 -10.05 8.10
C ALA A 210 7.03 -9.46 7.98
N ASP A 211 6.26 -9.87 6.96
CA ASP A 211 4.89 -9.41 6.73
C ASP A 211 3.95 -9.84 7.88
N LEU A 212 4.01 -11.10 8.30
CA LEU A 212 3.25 -11.61 9.45
C LEU A 212 3.60 -10.85 10.75
N ALA A 213 4.90 -10.60 10.99
CA ALA A 213 5.34 -9.83 12.14
C ALA A 213 4.81 -8.38 12.09
N SER A 214 4.79 -7.78 10.90
CA SER A 214 4.23 -6.45 10.64
C SER A 214 2.72 -6.43 10.85
N ALA A 215 1.99 -7.41 10.32
CA ALA A 215 0.55 -7.54 10.49
C ALA A 215 0.17 -7.65 11.99
N ASN A 216 0.87 -8.47 12.76
CA ASN A 216 0.66 -8.60 14.21
C ASN A 216 0.93 -7.27 14.95
N ARG A 217 2.02 -6.55 14.59
CA ARG A 217 2.35 -5.25 15.19
C ARG A 217 1.29 -4.21 14.91
N VAL A 218 0.85 -4.12 13.64
CA VAL A 218 -0.20 -3.18 13.24
C VAL A 218 -1.53 -3.53 13.89
N ALA A 219 -1.93 -4.80 13.93
CA ALA A 219 -3.15 -5.22 14.61
C ALA A 219 -3.14 -4.83 16.10
N ALA A 220 -2.02 -5.04 16.80
CA ALA A 220 -1.84 -4.61 18.18
C ALA A 220 -1.88 -3.07 18.31
N PHE A 221 -1.27 -2.33 17.38
CA PHE A 221 -1.27 -0.87 17.36
C PHE A 221 -2.67 -0.28 17.18
N VAL A 222 -3.48 -0.82 16.26
CA VAL A 222 -4.81 -0.26 15.94
C VAL A 222 -5.93 -0.78 16.84
N LYS A 223 -5.69 -1.80 17.66
CA LYS A 223 -6.70 -2.47 18.48
C LYS A 223 -7.63 -1.50 19.20
N ASP A 224 -7.05 -0.56 19.94
CA ASP A 224 -7.78 0.40 20.76
C ASP A 224 -7.82 1.82 20.15
N ARG A 225 -7.43 1.95 18.86
CA ARG A 225 -7.43 3.21 18.13
C ARG A 225 -8.61 3.28 17.18
N PRO A 226 -9.20 4.47 17.02
CA PRO A 226 -10.22 4.68 16.01
C PRO A 226 -9.57 4.64 14.63
N ILE A 227 -10.13 3.85 13.73
CA ILE A 227 -9.76 3.80 12.32
C ILE A 227 -10.99 4.17 11.51
N THR A 228 -10.90 5.25 10.74
CA THR A 228 -11.96 5.69 9.84
C THR A 228 -11.94 4.87 8.57
N TYR A 229 -10.80 4.84 7.89
CA TYR A 229 -10.53 4.02 6.70
C TYR A 229 -9.07 3.57 6.69
N VAL A 230 -8.82 2.47 6.00
CA VAL A 230 -7.48 2.03 5.59
C VAL A 230 -7.35 2.30 4.10
N LEU A 231 -6.35 3.08 3.71
CA LEU A 231 -6.15 3.56 2.35
C LEU A 231 -4.82 3.02 1.81
N GLY A 232 -4.91 2.18 0.78
CA GLY A 232 -3.76 1.50 0.18
C GLY A 232 -3.06 2.27 -0.94
N GLY A 233 -2.03 1.68 -1.53
CA GLY A 233 -1.29 2.25 -2.66
C GLY A 233 -2.03 2.12 -4.00
N HIS A 234 -2.85 1.07 -4.17
CA HIS A 234 -3.51 0.75 -5.45
C HIS A 234 -4.90 0.15 -5.24
N ILE A 235 -5.68 0.10 -6.34
CA ILE A 235 -6.88 -0.73 -6.46
C ILE A 235 -6.68 -1.69 -7.64
N GLU A 236 -6.68 -3.00 -7.36
CA GLU A 236 -6.52 -4.03 -8.38
C GLU A 236 -7.68 -5.04 -8.39
N LEU A 237 -8.71 -4.82 -7.55
CA LEU A 237 -9.93 -5.63 -7.50
C LEU A 237 -11.11 -4.87 -8.06
N ASN A 238 -12.06 -5.61 -8.66
CA ASN A 238 -13.38 -5.07 -8.90
C ASN A 238 -14.30 -5.27 -7.67
N SER A 239 -15.48 -4.68 -7.69
CA SER A 239 -16.49 -4.76 -6.63
C SER A 239 -16.95 -6.18 -6.28
N ALA A 240 -16.67 -7.18 -7.15
CA ALA A 240 -16.91 -8.60 -6.89
C ALA A 240 -15.69 -9.32 -6.30
N GLY A 241 -14.62 -8.61 -5.95
CA GLY A 241 -13.38 -9.17 -5.38
C GLY A 241 -12.50 -9.93 -6.38
N LYS A 242 -12.69 -9.69 -7.68
CA LYS A 242 -11.89 -10.31 -8.73
C LYS A 242 -10.78 -9.36 -9.19
N THR A 243 -9.54 -9.86 -9.28
CA THR A 243 -8.39 -9.10 -9.75
C THR A 243 -8.50 -8.75 -11.24
N PHE A 244 -8.12 -7.52 -11.59
CA PHE A 244 -7.92 -7.13 -12.98
C PHE A 244 -6.69 -7.85 -13.59
N PRO A 245 -6.62 -7.97 -14.91
CA PRO A 245 -5.40 -8.42 -15.58
C PRO A 245 -4.21 -7.51 -15.25
N TRP A 246 -3.01 -8.07 -15.26
CA TRP A 246 -1.79 -7.27 -15.16
C TRP A 246 -1.72 -6.24 -16.27
N GLU A 247 -1.17 -5.05 -15.96
CA GLU A 247 -1.02 -3.93 -16.88
C GLU A 247 -2.34 -3.45 -17.51
N SER A 248 -3.47 -3.67 -16.83
CA SER A 248 -4.78 -3.20 -17.31
C SER A 248 -4.89 -1.69 -17.15
N HIS A 249 -5.27 -1.01 -18.23
CA HIS A 249 -5.59 0.43 -18.23
C HIS A 249 -7.08 0.72 -18.07
N TYR A 250 -7.90 -0.31 -17.82
CA TYR A 250 -9.34 -0.18 -17.63
C TYR A 250 -9.83 -1.11 -16.53
N HIS A 251 -10.37 -0.53 -15.49
CA HIS A 251 -10.85 -1.21 -14.27
C HIS A 251 -12.36 -0.99 -14.06
N PRO A 252 -13.24 -1.56 -14.92
CA PRO A 252 -14.67 -1.37 -14.78
C PRO A 252 -15.20 -1.95 -13.48
N GLN A 253 -16.08 -1.19 -12.81
CA GLN A 253 -16.63 -1.54 -11.50
C GLN A 253 -15.52 -1.77 -10.47
N GLU A 254 -14.55 -0.90 -10.45
CA GLU A 254 -13.44 -0.95 -9.51
C GLU A 254 -13.93 -1.02 -8.05
N HIS A 255 -13.22 -1.74 -7.21
CA HIS A 255 -13.47 -1.77 -5.77
C HIS A 255 -13.28 -0.36 -5.18
N VAL A 256 -13.95 -0.04 -4.09
CA VAL A 256 -13.65 1.20 -3.35
C VAL A 256 -12.24 1.16 -2.77
N LEU A 257 -11.61 2.32 -2.65
CA LEU A 257 -10.26 2.43 -2.05
C LEU A 257 -10.28 2.07 -0.56
N GLU A 258 -11.36 2.45 0.11
CA GLU A 258 -11.52 2.35 1.56
C GLU A 258 -11.67 0.90 2.01
N LEU A 259 -10.68 0.42 2.74
CA LEU A 259 -10.78 -0.79 3.53
C LEU A 259 -11.13 -0.44 4.98
N SER A 260 -11.60 -1.43 5.71
CA SER A 260 -12.05 -1.27 7.09
C SER A 260 -10.96 -1.60 8.11
N LYS A 261 -11.19 -1.23 9.37
CA LYS A 261 -10.40 -1.72 10.49
C LYS A 261 -10.43 -3.24 10.61
N ASP A 262 -11.56 -3.87 10.26
CA ASP A 262 -11.70 -5.33 10.34
C ASP A 262 -10.82 -6.03 9.30
N ASP A 263 -10.65 -5.46 8.10
CA ASP A 263 -9.70 -5.96 7.09
C ASP A 263 -8.26 -5.93 7.64
N LEU A 264 -7.89 -4.85 8.31
CA LEU A 264 -6.56 -4.69 8.92
C LEU A 264 -6.34 -5.68 10.08
N LEU A 265 -7.38 -5.92 10.90
CA LEU A 265 -7.32 -6.90 12.01
C LEU A 265 -7.35 -8.35 11.52
N ALA A 266 -7.90 -8.62 10.33
CA ALA A 266 -7.90 -9.95 9.71
C ALA A 266 -6.55 -10.31 9.05
N LEU A 267 -5.70 -9.31 8.75
CA LEU A 267 -4.45 -9.51 8.00
C LEU A 267 -3.49 -10.53 8.66
N PRO A 268 -3.27 -10.55 10.01
CA PRO A 268 -2.40 -11.56 10.63
C PRO A 268 -2.84 -12.99 10.36
N GLU A 269 -4.13 -13.28 10.43
CA GLU A 269 -4.67 -14.61 10.14
C GLU A 269 -4.53 -14.97 8.66
N ALA A 270 -4.82 -14.01 7.77
CA ALA A 270 -4.69 -14.19 6.32
C ALA A 270 -3.24 -14.51 5.92
N VAL A 271 -2.27 -13.73 6.41
CA VAL A 271 -0.83 -13.96 6.15
C VAL A 271 -0.36 -15.26 6.79
N GLY A 272 -0.85 -15.59 8.00
CA GLY A 272 -0.54 -16.86 8.67
C GLY A 272 -1.03 -18.10 7.89
N ARG A 273 -2.08 -17.96 7.07
CA ARG A 273 -2.61 -19.02 6.19
C ARG A 273 -2.10 -18.97 4.76
N PHE A 274 -1.24 -18.00 4.43
CA PHE A 274 -0.71 -17.84 3.08
C PHE A 274 0.06 -19.07 2.62
N ASN A 275 -0.33 -19.64 1.50
CA ASN A 275 0.27 -20.85 0.94
C ASN A 275 1.64 -20.61 0.26
N GLY A 276 2.12 -19.37 0.25
CA GLY A 276 3.38 -18.97 -0.37
C GLY A 276 3.30 -18.70 -1.87
N PHE A 277 2.13 -18.84 -2.50
CA PHE A 277 1.95 -18.59 -3.94
C PHE A 277 0.84 -17.58 -4.22
N TYR A 278 -0.41 -17.97 -3.98
CA TYR A 278 -1.60 -17.16 -4.21
C TYR A 278 -2.73 -17.60 -3.29
N THR A 279 -3.30 -16.66 -2.53
CA THR A 279 -4.39 -16.95 -1.57
C THR A 279 -5.34 -15.75 -1.52
N GLY A 280 -6.61 -15.94 -1.89
CA GLY A 280 -7.64 -14.92 -1.73
C GLY A 280 -8.08 -14.76 -0.27
N SER A 281 -8.35 -13.54 0.15
CA SER A 281 -8.80 -13.21 1.50
C SER A 281 -9.76 -12.01 1.47
N GLY A 282 -11.02 -12.23 1.08
CA GLY A 282 -12.02 -11.15 1.08
C GLY A 282 -11.66 -10.01 0.13
N ASN A 283 -11.35 -8.85 0.69
CA ASN A 283 -11.07 -7.61 -0.05
C ASN A 283 -9.61 -7.48 -0.54
N PHE A 284 -8.80 -8.54 -0.42
CA PHE A 284 -7.41 -8.55 -0.89
C PHE A 284 -6.95 -9.95 -1.26
N VAL A 285 -5.83 -10.04 -1.95
CA VAL A 285 -5.20 -11.29 -2.35
C VAL A 285 -3.75 -11.28 -1.93
N LEU A 286 -3.27 -12.35 -1.30
CA LEU A 286 -1.87 -12.54 -0.95
C LEU A 286 -1.16 -13.26 -2.10
N MET A 287 -0.03 -12.73 -2.56
CA MET A 287 0.72 -13.31 -3.67
C MET A 287 2.24 -13.17 -3.45
N ASN A 288 2.98 -14.24 -3.75
CA ASN A 288 4.43 -14.12 -3.97
C ASN A 288 4.70 -14.22 -5.47
N GLN A 289 4.91 -13.08 -6.10
CA GLN A 289 5.05 -12.97 -7.56
C GLN A 289 6.20 -13.82 -8.10
N ILE A 290 7.35 -13.81 -7.43
CA ILE A 290 8.54 -14.56 -7.88
C ILE A 290 8.26 -16.06 -7.86
N ARG A 291 7.66 -16.59 -6.80
CA ARG A 291 7.33 -18.02 -6.70
C ARG A 291 6.30 -18.43 -7.74
N VAL A 292 5.29 -17.60 -8.00
CA VAL A 292 4.30 -17.85 -9.05
C VAL A 292 4.97 -17.90 -10.41
N LEU A 293 5.83 -16.94 -10.76
CA LEU A 293 6.55 -16.91 -12.03
C LEU A 293 7.47 -18.14 -12.19
N ILE A 294 8.20 -18.53 -11.14
CA ILE A 294 9.04 -19.74 -11.16
C ILE A 294 8.18 -20.99 -11.38
N ALA A 295 7.04 -21.11 -10.69
CA ALA A 295 6.15 -22.26 -10.85
C ALA A 295 5.59 -22.36 -12.27
N VAL A 296 5.09 -21.25 -12.82
CA VAL A 296 4.58 -21.19 -14.21
C VAL A 296 5.68 -21.51 -15.21
N GLY A 297 6.87 -20.94 -15.07
CA GLY A 297 8.03 -21.22 -15.93
C GLY A 297 8.43 -22.70 -15.87
N THR A 298 8.46 -23.30 -14.69
CA THR A 298 8.76 -24.73 -14.49
C THR A 298 7.76 -25.63 -15.22
N VAL A 299 6.46 -25.34 -15.07
CA VAL A 299 5.40 -26.08 -15.77
C VAL A 299 5.53 -25.94 -17.29
N ALA A 300 5.81 -24.74 -17.79
CA ALA A 300 6.03 -24.51 -19.22
C ALA A 300 7.20 -25.34 -19.76
N VAL A 301 8.34 -25.38 -19.06
CA VAL A 301 9.50 -26.20 -19.43
C VAL A 301 9.16 -27.69 -19.46
N ILE A 302 8.44 -28.20 -18.46
CA ILE A 302 8.01 -29.61 -18.41
C ILE A 302 7.13 -29.94 -19.62
N ILE A 303 6.18 -29.09 -19.96
CA ILE A 303 5.31 -29.26 -21.14
C ILE A 303 6.13 -29.30 -22.42
N LEU A 304 7.06 -28.36 -22.60
CA LEU A 304 7.94 -28.33 -23.80
C LEU A 304 8.79 -29.60 -23.95
N LEU A 305 9.35 -30.08 -22.82
CA LEU A 305 10.11 -31.32 -22.79
C LEU A 305 9.25 -32.54 -23.16
N ALA A 306 8.02 -32.61 -22.62
CA ALA A 306 7.09 -33.69 -22.97
C ALA A 306 6.71 -33.69 -24.47
N ILE A 307 6.46 -32.50 -25.05
CA ILE A 307 6.22 -32.34 -26.49
C ILE A 307 7.45 -32.78 -27.29
N ALA A 308 8.64 -32.36 -26.95
CA ALA A 308 9.89 -32.73 -27.63
C ALA A 308 10.11 -34.25 -27.60
N ILE A 309 9.92 -34.89 -26.45
CA ILE A 309 10.02 -36.34 -26.28
C ILE A 309 8.97 -37.06 -27.18
N GLY A 310 7.74 -36.55 -27.19
CA GLY A 310 6.66 -37.06 -28.06
C GLY A 310 7.03 -36.99 -29.55
N LEU A 311 7.54 -35.88 -30.00
CA LEU A 311 7.99 -35.68 -31.37
C LEU A 311 9.16 -36.63 -31.75
N ILE A 312 10.15 -36.76 -30.87
CA ILE A 312 11.29 -37.69 -31.10
C ILE A 312 10.78 -39.13 -31.19
N ARG A 313 9.88 -39.56 -30.32
CA ARG A 313 9.28 -40.91 -30.36
C ARG A 313 8.49 -41.13 -31.66
N PHE A 314 7.71 -40.14 -32.07
CA PHE A 314 6.93 -40.19 -33.32
C PHE A 314 7.82 -40.29 -34.55
N VAL A 315 8.87 -39.48 -34.66
CA VAL A 315 9.83 -39.54 -35.79
C VAL A 315 10.56 -40.88 -35.80
N ARG A 316 11.01 -41.35 -34.65
CA ARG A 316 11.67 -42.68 -34.55
C ARG A 316 10.72 -43.83 -34.92
N GLY A 317 9.45 -43.78 -34.52
CA GLY A 317 8.43 -44.74 -34.92
C GLY A 317 8.20 -44.76 -36.41
N ARG A 318 8.08 -43.61 -37.09
CA ARG A 318 7.94 -43.50 -38.53
C ARG A 318 9.16 -44.03 -39.27
N ARG A 319 10.39 -43.78 -38.80
CA ARG A 319 11.61 -44.30 -39.39
C ARG A 319 11.66 -45.84 -39.30
N ARG A 320 11.29 -46.45 -38.16
CA ARG A 320 11.24 -47.91 -37.99
C ARG A 320 10.20 -48.56 -38.90
N ALA A 321 9.01 -47.95 -39.06
CA ALA A 321 7.99 -48.44 -39.99
C ALA A 321 8.44 -48.40 -41.49
N ARG A 322 9.19 -47.38 -41.89
CA ARG A 322 9.75 -47.28 -43.24
C ARG A 322 10.83 -48.35 -43.51
N VAL A 323 11.71 -48.64 -42.55
CA VAL A 323 12.78 -49.66 -42.71
C VAL A 323 12.18 -51.07 -42.73
N GLY A 324 11.12 -51.34 -41.93
CA GLY A 324 10.43 -52.65 -41.94
C GLY A 324 9.72 -52.97 -43.27
N ASN A 325 9.20 -51.95 -43.98
CA ASN A 325 8.56 -52.13 -45.30
C ASN A 325 9.56 -52.34 -46.47
N VAL A 326 10.82 -51.90 -46.31
CA VAL A 326 11.86 -52.11 -47.35
C VAL A 326 12.49 -53.51 -47.24
N SER A 327 12.41 -54.19 -46.08
CA SER A 327 12.95 -55.54 -45.87
C SER A 327 11.92 -56.64 -46.20
N ALA A 328 10.67 -56.28 -46.57
CA ALA A 328 9.58 -57.20 -46.91
C ALA A 328 9.26 -57.22 -48.42
N MET A 329 10.07 -56.54 -49.28
CA MET A 329 10.10 -56.66 -50.70
C MET A 329 11.40 -57.39 -51.15
#